data_afa773086f53079fdd52b1647d15ea9f
#
_entry.id   afa773086f53079fdd52b1647d15ea9f
#
_cell.length_a   1.000
_cell.length_b   1.000
_cell.length_c   1.000
_cell.angle_alpha   90.00
_cell.angle_beta   90.00
_cell.angle_gamma   90.00
#
_symmetry.space_group_name_H-M   'P 1'
#
loop_
_entity.id
_entity.type
_entity.pdbx_description
1 polymer ?
#
loop_
_entity_poly.entity_id
_entity_poly.type
_entity_poly.pdbx_seq_one_letter_code
_entity_poly.pdbx_strand_id
1 'polypeptide(L)'
;KKSKSKIVMNWITKFIKPRLKTLLKKRQPKPSETGLWTTCVCQQLIYKEDLHNNFFVCPKCETHQKISCRDRFKIFLDNGEYEIIKTPSPPDDPLNFVDTKKYTARLAAARKLTKQDDAVMIASGKLKGINVTVGAQNFSFIGGSVGSASGEAFICAVQHAIDNQTPFIFFTCSGGQRM
;
A
#
# COMPACT_ATOMS: atom_id res chain seq x y z
N LYS A 1 5.95 58.13 7.75
CA LYS A 1 4.57 57.83 8.14
C LYS A 1 4.07 56.77 7.14
N LYS A 2 4.07 55.47 7.50
CA LYS A 2 3.48 54.39 6.71
C LYS A 2 2.03 54.22 7.17
N SER A 3 1.08 54.53 6.29
CA SER A 3 -0.34 54.27 6.48
C SER A 3 -0.59 52.74 6.44
N LYS A 4 -1.10 52.20 7.54
CA LYS A 4 -1.64 50.83 7.60
C LYS A 4 -3.05 50.86 7.03
N SER A 5 -3.25 50.34 5.81
CA SER A 5 -4.60 50.09 5.29
C SER A 5 -5.25 48.97 6.10
N LYS A 6 -6.30 49.29 6.85
CA LYS A 6 -7.19 48.31 7.49
C LYS A 6 -7.95 47.59 6.39
N ILE A 7 -7.63 46.28 6.19
CA ILE A 7 -8.45 45.39 5.35
C ILE A 7 -9.80 45.25 6.08
N VAL A 8 -10.85 45.90 5.58
CA VAL A 8 -12.21 45.69 6.02
C VAL A 8 -12.62 44.27 5.64
N MET A 9 -12.65 43.40 6.61
CA MET A 9 -13.01 42.00 6.44
C MET A 9 -14.52 41.91 6.21
N ASN A 10 -14.90 41.75 4.93
CA ASN A 10 -16.28 41.73 4.47
C ASN A 10 -17.01 40.52 5.08
N TRP A 11 -18.24 40.71 5.59
CA TRP A 11 -19.07 39.66 6.19
C TRP A 11 -19.23 38.41 5.27
N ILE A 12 -19.18 38.60 3.96
CA ILE A 12 -19.20 37.56 2.93
C ILE A 12 -18.05 36.56 3.12
N THR A 13 -16.83 37.02 3.49
CA THR A 13 -15.66 36.12 3.69
C THR A 13 -15.78 35.34 4.98
N LYS A 14 -16.53 35.83 5.97
CA LYS A 14 -16.66 35.21 7.28
C LYS A 14 -17.78 34.14 7.34
N PHE A 15 -18.86 34.32 6.57
CA PHE A 15 -20.02 33.42 6.61
C PHE A 15 -20.20 32.54 5.36
N ILE A 16 -19.89 33.03 4.18
CA ILE A 16 -20.17 32.34 2.91
C ILE A 16 -19.01 31.36 2.53
N LYS A 17 -17.75 31.78 2.64
CA LYS A 17 -16.60 30.93 2.30
C LYS A 17 -16.50 29.63 3.11
N PRO A 18 -16.75 29.57 4.43
CA PRO A 18 -16.75 28.28 5.16
C PRO A 18 -17.86 27.35 4.69
N ARG A 19 -19.08 27.88 4.43
CA ARG A 19 -20.22 27.07 3.94
C ARG A 19 -20.00 26.55 2.53
N LEU A 20 -19.44 27.36 1.62
CA LEU A 20 -19.09 26.90 0.27
C LEU A 20 -17.97 25.83 0.28
N LYS A 21 -16.95 25.97 1.14
CA LYS A 21 -15.92 24.93 1.29
C LYS A 21 -16.48 23.61 1.81
N THR A 22 -17.52 23.65 2.63
CA THR A 22 -18.19 22.44 3.14
C THR A 22 -19.08 21.79 2.08
N LEU A 23 -19.73 22.60 1.23
CA LEU A 23 -20.56 22.10 0.11
C LEU A 23 -19.71 21.60 -1.07
N LEU A 24 -18.53 22.17 -1.27
CA LEU A 24 -17.58 21.77 -2.33
C LEU A 24 -16.65 20.62 -1.90
N LYS A 25 -16.66 20.20 -0.63
CA LYS A 25 -16.08 18.90 -0.26
C LYS A 25 -16.91 17.84 -0.98
N LYS A 26 -16.46 17.44 -2.20
CA LYS A 26 -16.96 16.24 -2.87
C LYS A 26 -17.06 15.15 -1.81
N ARG A 27 -18.29 14.73 -1.50
CA ARG A 27 -18.53 13.53 -0.69
C ARG A 27 -17.75 12.40 -1.37
N GLN A 28 -16.63 12.02 -0.79
CA GLN A 28 -16.06 10.74 -1.13
C GLN A 28 -17.16 9.72 -0.81
N PRO A 29 -17.59 8.90 -1.76
CA PRO A 29 -18.57 7.87 -1.47
C PRO A 29 -17.99 7.04 -0.33
N LYS A 30 -18.72 6.92 0.78
CA LYS A 30 -18.38 5.98 1.84
C LYS A 30 -18.27 4.61 1.17
N PRO A 31 -17.20 3.83 1.44
CA PRO A 31 -17.14 2.47 0.94
C PRO A 31 -18.40 1.76 1.40
N SER A 32 -19.14 1.19 0.46
CA SER A 32 -20.34 0.44 0.75
C SER A 32 -20.00 -0.69 1.72
N GLU A 33 -20.77 -0.85 2.79
CA GLU A 33 -20.53 -1.81 3.87
C GLU A 33 -20.63 -3.28 3.43
N THR A 34 -21.05 -3.54 2.22
CA THR A 34 -20.99 -4.86 1.61
C THR A 34 -19.63 -5.00 0.91
N GLY A 35 -18.69 -5.68 1.56
CA GLY A 35 -17.29 -5.84 1.14
C GLY A 35 -17.04 -6.42 -0.27
N LEU A 36 -18.06 -6.48 -1.13
CA LEU A 36 -18.02 -7.06 -2.47
C LEU A 36 -17.70 -6.05 -3.59
N TRP A 37 -17.89 -4.75 -3.36
CA TRP A 37 -17.71 -3.71 -4.36
C TRP A 37 -16.58 -2.75 -3.99
N THR A 38 -15.95 -2.17 -5.00
CA THR A 38 -14.95 -1.09 -4.86
C THR A 38 -15.22 0.00 -5.87
N THR A 39 -14.74 1.21 -5.60
CA THR A 39 -14.90 2.35 -6.52
C THR A 39 -13.56 2.74 -7.11
N CYS A 40 -13.47 2.80 -8.43
CA CYS A 40 -12.30 3.28 -9.15
C CYS A 40 -12.18 4.82 -9.07
N VAL A 41 -11.01 5.36 -9.41
CA VAL A 41 -10.78 6.81 -9.55
C VAL A 41 -11.67 7.45 -10.62
N CYS A 42 -12.09 6.69 -11.64
CA CYS A 42 -13.07 7.11 -12.64
C CYS A 42 -14.53 7.07 -12.16
N GLN A 43 -14.76 6.83 -10.85
CA GLN A 43 -16.07 6.71 -10.21
C GLN A 43 -16.90 5.47 -10.63
N GLN A 44 -16.32 4.57 -11.43
CA GLN A 44 -16.96 3.29 -11.75
C GLN A 44 -17.00 2.42 -10.49
N LEU A 45 -18.18 1.89 -10.18
CA LEU A 45 -18.37 0.83 -9.19
C LEU A 45 -17.99 -0.50 -9.85
N ILE A 46 -17.08 -1.25 -9.23
CA ILE A 46 -16.52 -2.49 -9.76
C ILE A 46 -16.74 -3.60 -8.73
N TYR A 47 -17.22 -4.76 -9.17
CA TYR A 47 -17.28 -5.94 -8.35
C TYR A 47 -15.84 -6.45 -8.09
N LYS A 48 -15.50 -6.76 -6.85
CA LYS A 48 -14.11 -7.10 -6.47
C LYS A 48 -13.60 -8.35 -7.18
N GLU A 49 -14.47 -9.30 -7.44
CA GLU A 49 -14.11 -10.51 -8.15
C GLU A 49 -13.78 -10.22 -9.62
N ASP A 50 -14.57 -9.35 -10.28
CA ASP A 50 -14.26 -8.91 -11.64
C ASP A 50 -12.94 -8.15 -11.71
N LEU A 51 -12.68 -7.30 -10.71
CA LEU A 51 -11.42 -6.60 -10.60
C LEU A 51 -10.24 -7.57 -10.40
N HIS A 52 -10.41 -8.60 -9.57
CA HIS A 52 -9.43 -9.64 -9.36
C HIS A 52 -9.15 -10.43 -10.65
N ASN A 53 -10.21 -10.85 -11.36
CA ASN A 53 -10.11 -11.58 -12.63
C ASN A 53 -9.48 -10.72 -13.72
N ASN A 54 -9.62 -9.39 -13.66
CA ASN A 54 -8.97 -8.44 -14.57
C ASN A 54 -7.63 -7.89 -13.99
N PHE A 55 -6.92 -8.68 -13.21
CA PHE A 55 -5.58 -8.37 -12.67
C PHE A 55 -5.47 -7.03 -11.94
N PHE A 56 -6.54 -6.61 -11.26
CA PHE A 56 -6.65 -5.31 -10.57
C PHE A 56 -6.57 -4.09 -11.51
N VAL A 57 -6.94 -4.26 -12.77
CA VAL A 57 -7.08 -3.18 -13.74
C VAL A 57 -8.57 -2.83 -13.89
N CYS A 58 -8.90 -1.55 -13.84
CA CYS A 58 -10.27 -1.11 -14.05
C CYS A 58 -10.73 -1.40 -15.49
N PRO A 59 -11.85 -2.12 -15.72
CA PRO A 59 -12.29 -2.45 -17.06
C PRO A 59 -12.78 -1.24 -17.87
N LYS A 60 -13.04 -0.10 -17.20
CA LYS A 60 -13.57 1.11 -17.84
C LYS A 60 -12.48 2.12 -18.25
N CYS A 61 -11.51 2.36 -17.37
CA CYS A 61 -10.50 3.41 -17.57
C CYS A 61 -9.07 2.85 -17.56
N GLU A 62 -8.90 1.54 -17.48
CA GLU A 62 -7.63 0.82 -17.52
C GLU A 62 -6.64 1.25 -16.40
N THR A 63 -7.12 1.99 -15.40
CA THR A 63 -6.28 2.37 -14.27
C THR A 63 -5.98 1.15 -13.41
N HIS A 64 -4.71 0.94 -13.15
CA HIS A 64 -4.23 -0.10 -12.21
C HIS A 64 -4.59 0.27 -10.78
N GLN A 65 -5.24 -0.65 -10.08
CA GLN A 65 -5.56 -0.52 -8.65
C GLN A 65 -4.40 -1.04 -7.80
N LYS A 66 -4.37 -0.62 -6.52
CA LYS A 66 -3.40 -1.17 -5.58
C LYS A 66 -3.69 -2.65 -5.33
N ILE A 67 -2.64 -3.45 -5.40
CA ILE A 67 -2.70 -4.90 -5.18
C ILE A 67 -1.92 -5.27 -3.92
N SER A 68 -2.43 -6.21 -3.14
CA SER A 68 -1.70 -6.76 -1.99
C SER A 68 -0.63 -7.75 -2.44
N CYS A 69 0.38 -8.01 -1.57
CA CYS A 69 1.39 -9.03 -1.86
C CYS A 69 0.75 -10.41 -2.07
N ARG A 70 -0.25 -10.77 -1.25
CA ARG A 70 -0.94 -12.07 -1.35
C ARG A 70 -1.69 -12.22 -2.67
N ASP A 71 -2.40 -11.18 -3.11
CA ASP A 71 -3.10 -11.20 -4.40
C ASP A 71 -2.10 -11.23 -5.57
N ARG A 72 -0.95 -10.53 -5.43
CA ARG A 72 0.13 -10.59 -6.42
C ARG A 72 0.65 -12.03 -6.58
N PHE A 73 0.90 -12.73 -5.48
CA PHE A 73 1.35 -14.13 -5.52
C PHE A 73 0.30 -15.05 -6.16
N LYS A 74 -0.99 -14.91 -5.77
CA LYS A 74 -2.09 -15.69 -6.36
C LYS A 74 -2.22 -15.51 -7.87
N ILE A 75 -2.03 -14.29 -8.37
CA ILE A 75 -2.14 -14.02 -9.82
C ILE A 75 -0.90 -14.52 -10.57
N PHE A 76 0.27 -14.45 -9.94
CA PHE A 76 1.53 -14.68 -10.60
C PHE A 76 1.94 -16.14 -10.61
N LEU A 77 1.64 -16.89 -9.55
CA LEU A 77 2.04 -18.28 -9.39
C LEU A 77 0.98 -19.26 -9.88
N ASP A 78 1.41 -20.43 -10.29
CA ASP A 78 0.56 -21.48 -10.85
C ASP A 78 -0.55 -21.85 -9.86
N ASN A 79 -1.78 -21.91 -10.36
CA ASN A 79 -3.00 -22.19 -9.57
C ASN A 79 -3.23 -21.26 -8.37
N GLY A 80 -2.46 -20.19 -8.24
CA GLY A 80 -2.48 -19.31 -7.08
C GLY A 80 -1.90 -19.95 -5.82
N GLU A 81 -1.14 -21.01 -5.95
CA GLU A 81 -0.54 -21.77 -4.84
C GLU A 81 0.83 -21.21 -4.50
N TYR A 82 1.06 -20.91 -3.21
CA TYR A 82 2.34 -20.42 -2.70
C TYR A 82 2.49 -20.72 -1.22
N GLU A 83 3.74 -20.77 -0.77
CA GLU A 83 4.10 -20.85 0.63
C GLU A 83 4.81 -19.57 1.06
N ILE A 84 4.35 -18.96 2.18
CA ILE A 84 4.98 -17.76 2.74
C ILE A 84 6.28 -18.16 3.44
N ILE A 85 7.38 -17.53 3.03
CA ILE A 85 8.67 -17.69 3.69
C ILE A 85 8.73 -16.75 4.88
N LYS A 86 8.95 -17.31 6.08
CA LYS A 86 9.10 -16.53 7.30
C LYS A 86 10.41 -15.75 7.27
N THR A 87 10.32 -14.46 7.47
CA THR A 87 11.48 -13.55 7.46
C THR A 87 11.85 -13.12 8.89
N PRO A 88 13.13 -12.76 9.13
CA PRO A 88 13.55 -12.20 10.41
C PRO A 88 12.76 -10.93 10.77
N SER A 89 12.56 -10.72 12.07
CA SER A 89 11.94 -9.52 12.62
C SER A 89 12.96 -8.73 13.45
N PRO A 90 13.68 -7.77 12.86
CA PRO A 90 14.58 -6.89 13.61
C PRO A 90 13.79 -5.99 14.56
N PRO A 91 14.45 -5.32 15.53
CA PRO A 91 13.79 -4.36 16.41
C PRO A 91 13.04 -3.29 15.61
N ASP A 92 11.81 -2.99 16.03
CA ASP A 92 10.92 -2.08 15.32
C ASP A 92 11.44 -0.64 15.24
N ASP A 93 12.05 -0.15 16.32
CA ASP A 93 12.46 1.26 16.45
C ASP A 93 13.70 1.40 17.35
N PRO A 94 14.89 0.98 16.86
CA PRO A 94 16.12 1.07 17.64
C PRO A 94 16.56 2.52 17.92
N LEU A 95 16.05 3.48 17.14
CA LEU A 95 16.41 4.90 17.27
C LEU A 95 15.42 5.70 18.12
N ASN A 96 14.30 5.10 18.57
CA ASN A 96 13.20 5.79 19.26
C ASN A 96 12.72 7.02 18.48
N PHE A 97 12.56 6.87 17.15
CA PHE A 97 12.28 7.96 16.23
C PHE A 97 10.88 8.55 16.42
N VAL A 98 10.83 9.87 16.51
CA VAL A 98 9.60 10.64 16.61
C VAL A 98 9.67 11.84 15.68
N ASP A 99 8.70 11.93 14.76
CA ASP A 99 8.40 13.15 14.01
C ASP A 99 7.07 13.76 14.52
N THR A 100 6.04 13.79 13.69
CA THR A 100 4.67 14.18 14.11
C THR A 100 3.99 13.10 14.96
N LYS A 101 4.46 11.83 14.87
CA LYS A 101 3.98 10.67 15.63
C LYS A 101 5.13 9.72 15.89
N LYS A 102 5.05 8.95 16.98
CA LYS A 102 6.02 7.87 17.25
C LYS A 102 6.04 6.87 16.10
N TYR A 103 7.23 6.45 15.70
CA TYR A 103 7.40 5.48 14.60
C TYR A 103 6.70 4.15 14.90
N THR A 104 6.77 3.66 16.14
CA THR A 104 6.05 2.46 16.59
C THR A 104 4.53 2.56 16.38
N ALA A 105 3.93 3.74 16.57
CA ALA A 105 2.51 3.96 16.33
C ALA A 105 2.16 3.90 14.83
N ARG A 106 3.07 4.38 13.96
CA ARG A 106 2.92 4.26 12.49
C ARG A 106 2.99 2.80 12.04
N LEU A 107 3.96 2.03 12.56
CA LEU A 107 4.08 0.59 12.28
C LEU A 107 2.82 -0.17 12.71
N ALA A 108 2.34 0.05 13.94
CA ALA A 108 1.13 -0.59 14.44
C ALA A 108 -0.10 -0.30 13.57
N ALA A 109 -0.26 0.95 13.12
CA ALA A 109 -1.34 1.34 12.20
C ALA A 109 -1.21 0.66 10.83
N ALA A 110 0.00 0.59 10.27
CA ALA A 110 0.25 -0.06 8.99
C ALA A 110 0.01 -1.58 9.07
N ARG A 111 0.49 -2.24 10.12
CA ARG A 111 0.24 -3.67 10.39
C ARG A 111 -1.25 -3.97 10.51
N LYS A 112 -2.00 -3.14 11.24
CA LYS A 112 -3.46 -3.26 11.37
C LYS A 112 -4.17 -3.12 10.03
N LEU A 113 -3.74 -2.17 9.20
CA LEU A 113 -4.35 -1.88 7.89
C LEU A 113 -4.08 -3.00 6.88
N THR A 114 -2.82 -3.46 6.79
CA THR A 114 -2.36 -4.35 5.72
C THR A 114 -2.40 -5.82 6.09
N LYS A 115 -2.48 -6.14 7.38
CA LYS A 115 -2.33 -7.50 7.92
C LYS A 115 -0.99 -8.13 7.55
N GLN A 116 0.06 -7.30 7.46
CA GLN A 116 1.45 -7.68 7.19
C GLN A 116 2.37 -7.09 8.26
N ASP A 117 3.48 -7.76 8.53
CA ASP A 117 4.45 -7.32 9.54
C ASP A 117 5.28 -6.13 9.04
N ASP A 118 5.63 -6.13 7.75
CA ASP A 118 6.32 -5.00 7.09
C ASP A 118 5.90 -4.89 5.61
N ALA A 119 6.52 -3.98 4.86
CA ALA A 119 6.18 -3.68 3.47
C ALA A 119 6.50 -4.82 2.50
N VAL A 120 7.48 -5.67 2.80
CA VAL A 120 7.92 -6.77 1.95
C VAL A 120 7.37 -8.09 2.46
N MET A 121 6.87 -8.92 1.55
CA MET A 121 6.48 -10.30 1.80
C MET A 121 7.18 -11.20 0.79
N ILE A 122 7.62 -12.36 1.24
CA ILE A 122 8.33 -13.34 0.42
C ILE A 122 7.55 -14.66 0.38
N ALA A 123 7.53 -15.29 -0.77
CA ALA A 123 6.91 -16.59 -0.97
C ALA A 123 7.73 -17.48 -1.90
N SER A 124 7.53 -18.77 -1.81
CA SER A 124 7.95 -19.76 -2.79
C SER A 124 6.72 -20.36 -3.48
N GLY A 125 6.87 -20.76 -4.71
CA GLY A 125 5.81 -21.39 -5.50
C GLY A 125 6.31 -21.84 -6.86
N LYS A 126 5.37 -22.18 -7.75
CA LYS A 126 5.72 -22.54 -9.14
C LYS A 126 5.24 -21.48 -10.12
N LEU A 127 6.02 -21.26 -11.15
CA LEU A 127 5.66 -20.47 -12.32
C LEU A 127 5.93 -21.28 -13.58
N LYS A 128 4.87 -21.65 -14.29
CA LYS A 128 4.95 -22.58 -15.45
C LYS A 128 5.69 -23.88 -15.13
N GLY A 129 5.41 -24.43 -13.94
CA GLY A 129 6.02 -25.67 -13.44
C GLY A 129 7.42 -25.51 -12.84
N ILE A 130 8.05 -24.35 -12.95
CA ILE A 130 9.40 -24.07 -12.42
C ILE A 130 9.27 -23.51 -10.99
N ASN A 131 10.01 -24.06 -10.04
CA ASN A 131 10.08 -23.50 -8.69
C ASN A 131 10.73 -22.11 -8.73
N VAL A 132 10.12 -21.15 -8.06
CA VAL A 132 10.62 -19.77 -7.98
C VAL A 132 10.49 -19.21 -6.56
N THR A 133 11.40 -18.32 -6.21
CA THR A 133 11.29 -17.47 -5.01
C THR A 133 10.79 -16.10 -5.44
N VAL A 134 9.72 -15.61 -4.81
CA VAL A 134 9.06 -14.37 -5.21
C VAL A 134 8.95 -13.42 -4.02
N GLY A 135 9.34 -12.18 -4.22
CA GLY A 135 9.09 -11.09 -3.28
C GLY A 135 8.14 -10.05 -3.84
N ALA A 136 7.35 -9.43 -2.98
CA ALA A 136 6.49 -8.32 -3.36
C ALA A 136 6.46 -7.24 -2.29
N GLN A 137 6.41 -5.97 -2.72
CA GLN A 137 6.21 -4.82 -1.84
C GLN A 137 4.75 -4.37 -1.85
N ASN A 138 4.23 -4.05 -0.66
CA ASN A 138 2.91 -3.50 -0.46
C ASN A 138 2.96 -1.98 -0.28
N PHE A 139 2.54 -1.23 -1.28
CA PHE A 139 2.50 0.23 -1.20
C PHE A 139 1.60 0.76 -0.08
N SER A 140 0.60 -0.01 0.35
CA SER A 140 -0.29 0.36 1.45
C SER A 140 0.40 0.33 2.82
N PHE A 141 1.56 -0.34 2.94
CA PHE A 141 2.38 -0.33 4.14
C PHE A 141 3.38 0.82 4.08
N ILE A 142 3.05 1.95 4.65
CA ILE A 142 3.90 3.17 4.71
C ILE A 142 4.52 3.52 3.33
N GLY A 143 3.71 3.53 2.27
CA GLY A 143 4.18 3.81 0.90
C GLY A 143 5.11 2.74 0.32
N GLY A 144 5.10 1.51 0.84
CA GLY A 144 6.02 0.45 0.43
C GLY A 144 7.49 0.72 0.79
N SER A 145 7.75 1.70 1.68
CA SER A 145 9.11 2.14 2.00
C SER A 145 9.95 1.03 2.64
N VAL A 146 11.24 0.99 2.27
CA VAL A 146 12.18 -0.02 2.74
C VAL A 146 12.72 0.39 4.12
N GLY A 147 12.43 -0.40 5.14
CA GLY A 147 13.02 -0.33 6.47
C GLY A 147 13.90 -1.56 6.74
N SER A 148 14.42 -1.69 7.97
CA SER A 148 15.26 -2.82 8.37
C SER A 148 14.60 -4.18 8.12
N ALA A 149 13.34 -4.35 8.52
CA ALA A 149 12.61 -5.59 8.29
C ALA A 149 12.41 -5.92 6.80
N SER A 150 12.18 -4.90 5.95
CA SER A 150 12.11 -5.09 4.50
C SER A 150 13.47 -5.50 3.90
N GLY A 151 14.57 -4.94 4.43
CA GLY A 151 15.93 -5.29 4.02
C GLY A 151 16.27 -6.74 4.38
N GLU A 152 16.00 -7.15 5.62
CA GLU A 152 16.17 -8.53 6.08
C GLU A 152 15.33 -9.51 5.27
N ALA A 153 14.08 -9.16 4.94
CA ALA A 153 13.22 -9.96 4.10
C ALA A 153 13.82 -10.17 2.70
N PHE A 154 14.41 -9.11 2.12
CA PHE A 154 15.08 -9.21 0.82
C PHE A 154 16.29 -10.14 0.86
N ILE A 155 17.16 -10.00 1.88
CA ILE A 155 18.32 -10.87 2.08
C ILE A 155 17.88 -12.32 2.24
N CYS A 156 16.86 -12.56 3.08
CA CYS A 156 16.29 -13.88 3.30
C CYS A 156 15.76 -14.50 2.00
N ALA A 157 15.11 -13.70 1.14
CA ALA A 157 14.62 -14.17 -0.16
C ALA A 157 15.75 -14.58 -1.11
N VAL A 158 16.81 -13.78 -1.18
CA VAL A 158 17.98 -14.09 -2.01
C VAL A 158 18.66 -15.35 -1.51
N GLN A 159 18.85 -15.49 -0.19
CA GLN A 159 19.45 -16.68 0.40
C GLN A 159 18.60 -17.92 0.12
N HIS A 160 17.28 -17.83 0.31
CA HIS A 160 16.37 -18.94 -0.01
C HIS A 160 16.46 -19.34 -1.48
N ALA A 161 16.57 -18.37 -2.39
CA ALA A 161 16.71 -18.65 -3.82
C ALA A 161 18.02 -19.38 -4.15
N ILE A 162 19.13 -18.98 -3.50
CA ILE A 162 20.44 -19.63 -3.65
C ILE A 162 20.38 -21.07 -3.13
N ASP A 163 19.89 -21.25 -1.91
CA ASP A 163 19.85 -22.56 -1.24
C ASP A 163 18.99 -23.58 -2.00
N ASN A 164 17.91 -23.12 -2.62
CA ASN A 164 16.99 -23.96 -3.39
C ASN A 164 17.27 -23.94 -4.90
N GLN A 165 18.30 -23.22 -5.36
CA GLN A 165 18.65 -23.06 -6.78
C GLN A 165 17.46 -22.62 -7.65
N THR A 166 16.68 -21.65 -7.14
CA THR A 166 15.49 -21.12 -7.81
C THR A 166 15.72 -19.70 -8.34
N PRO A 167 15.09 -19.29 -9.45
CA PRO A 167 15.04 -17.91 -9.84
C PRO A 167 14.43 -17.05 -8.74
N PHE A 168 14.97 -15.83 -8.54
CA PHE A 168 14.41 -14.83 -7.64
C PHE A 168 13.73 -13.72 -8.45
N ILE A 169 12.45 -13.46 -8.16
CA ILE A 169 11.63 -12.45 -8.83
C ILE A 169 11.11 -11.49 -7.77
N PHE A 170 11.28 -10.19 -7.98
CA PHE A 170 10.85 -9.19 -7.01
C PHE A 170 9.96 -8.11 -7.64
N PHE A 171 8.74 -7.96 -7.13
CA PHE A 171 7.81 -6.91 -7.52
C PHE A 171 8.02 -5.68 -6.65
N THR A 172 8.70 -4.68 -7.20
CA THR A 172 8.97 -3.42 -6.51
C THR A 172 7.77 -2.49 -6.55
N CYS A 173 7.46 -1.89 -5.39
CA CYS A 173 6.45 -0.84 -5.27
C CYS A 173 6.76 0.01 -4.04
N SER A 174 7.70 0.96 -4.17
CA SER A 174 8.23 1.73 -3.05
C SER A 174 8.27 3.21 -3.34
N GLY A 175 7.93 4.03 -2.34
CA GLY A 175 8.17 5.47 -2.34
C GLY A 175 9.61 5.86 -1.92
N GLY A 176 10.46 4.89 -1.56
CA GLY A 176 11.85 5.13 -1.14
C GLY A 176 12.24 4.38 0.13
N GLN A 177 13.27 4.86 0.80
CA GLN A 177 13.71 4.31 2.08
C GLN A 177 12.92 4.92 3.23
N ARG A 178 12.80 4.15 4.32
CA ARG A 178 12.19 4.57 5.57
C ARG A 178 13.27 5.14 6.49
N MET A 179 13.04 6.34 6.96
CA MET A 179 13.86 6.93 8.01
C MET A 179 13.42 6.44 9.37
#